data_01a62256571673d82c304a3f5c53e303
#
_entry.id   01a62256571673d82c304a3f5c53e303
#
_cell.length_a   1.000
_cell.length_b   1.000
_cell.length_c   1.000
_cell.angle_alpha   90.00
_cell.angle_beta   90.00
_cell.angle_gamma   90.00
#
_symmetry.space_group_name_H-M   'P 1'
#
loop_
_entity.id
_entity.type
_entity.pdbx_description
1 polymer ?
#
loop_
_entity_poly.entity_id
_entity_poly.type
_entity_poly.pdbx_seq_one_letter_code
_entity_poly.pdbx_strand_id
1 'polypeptide(L)'
;MERTKAIILAAGKGSRLRCEKDEIPKALRMVGGKTLIEHVLSGIDFVKPEDITIVIGVMGQKIRDYLGEKYNYVWQKEQHGTAHAMLCAEEAASGFSGPVLCLYCDMPLLSRATYSRMVEEHLATSAKNTLLAAKIHPIPAFGRLIRDENGELCDIVEQSACTEEQKLIDEVNVGIQVMQGDVM
;
A
#
# COMPACT_ATOMS: atom_id res chain seq x y z
N MET A 1 -0.14 -11.30 -18.15
CA MET A 1 0.20 -11.20 -16.70
C MET A 1 -0.76 -12.11 -15.95
N GLU A 2 -0.29 -12.84 -14.97
CA GLU A 2 -1.16 -13.68 -14.13
C GLU A 2 -2.21 -12.80 -13.42
N ARG A 3 -3.40 -13.38 -13.14
CA ARG A 3 -4.45 -12.64 -12.44
C ARG A 3 -3.92 -12.15 -11.10
N THR A 4 -3.96 -10.85 -10.91
CA THR A 4 -3.49 -10.16 -9.71
C THR A 4 -4.66 -9.45 -9.06
N LYS A 5 -4.80 -9.55 -7.73
CA LYS A 5 -5.69 -8.68 -6.96
C LYS A 5 -4.92 -7.48 -6.42
N ALA A 6 -5.62 -6.40 -6.09
CA ALA A 6 -5.03 -5.26 -5.43
C ALA A 6 -5.89 -4.79 -4.25
N ILE A 7 -5.22 -4.39 -3.16
CA ILE A 7 -5.82 -3.78 -1.99
C ILE A 7 -5.21 -2.40 -1.82
N ILE A 8 -6.05 -1.35 -1.86
CA ILE A 8 -5.62 0.03 -1.70
C ILE A 8 -6.08 0.56 -0.35
N LEU A 9 -5.13 0.91 0.52
CA LEU A 9 -5.41 1.45 1.84
C LEU A 9 -5.70 2.96 1.74
N ALA A 10 -6.96 3.34 1.92
CA ALA A 10 -7.47 4.70 1.82
C ALA A 10 -8.25 5.16 3.08
N ALA A 11 -8.15 4.42 4.19
CA ALA A 11 -8.89 4.69 5.43
C ALA A 11 -8.24 5.75 6.35
N GLY A 12 -7.01 6.20 6.05
CA GLY A 12 -6.26 7.13 6.89
C GLY A 12 -6.94 8.50 7.05
N LYS A 13 -6.91 9.06 8.27
CA LYS A 13 -7.52 10.37 8.60
C LYS A 13 -6.92 11.56 7.83
N GLY A 14 -5.67 11.46 7.36
CA GLY A 14 -5.01 12.55 6.66
C GLY A 14 -4.80 13.80 7.51
N SER A 15 -4.58 13.66 8.81
CA SER A 15 -4.47 14.76 9.79
C SER A 15 -3.41 15.79 9.42
N ARG A 16 -2.25 15.34 8.89
CA ARG A 16 -1.17 16.23 8.41
C ARG A 16 -1.61 17.10 7.23
N LEU A 17 -2.57 16.65 6.42
CA LEU A 17 -3.13 17.38 5.28
C LEU A 17 -4.44 18.09 5.63
N ARG A 18 -4.78 18.20 6.92
CA ARG A 18 -6.00 18.85 7.40
C ARG A 18 -7.30 18.33 6.75
N CYS A 19 -7.33 17.06 6.37
CA CYS A 19 -8.43 16.46 5.62
C CYS A 19 -9.79 16.60 6.34
N GLU A 20 -9.82 16.43 7.66
CA GLU A 20 -11.05 16.59 8.45
C GLU A 20 -11.57 18.03 8.40
N LYS A 21 -10.67 19.05 8.50
CA LYS A 21 -11.06 20.47 8.44
C LYS A 21 -11.64 20.86 7.08
N ASP A 22 -11.03 20.35 6.02
CA ASP A 22 -11.43 20.67 4.64
C ASP A 22 -12.53 19.72 4.14
N GLU A 23 -12.89 18.71 4.95
CA GLU A 23 -13.85 17.66 4.60
C GLU A 23 -13.52 16.90 3.30
N ILE A 24 -12.24 16.89 2.90
CA ILE A 24 -11.76 16.19 1.71
C ILE A 24 -10.88 15.02 2.15
N PRO A 25 -11.26 13.75 1.86
CA PRO A 25 -10.43 12.60 2.15
C PRO A 25 -9.05 12.73 1.50
N LYS A 26 -7.99 12.23 2.17
CA LYS A 26 -6.64 12.26 1.63
C LYS A 26 -6.56 11.70 0.21
N ALA A 27 -7.23 10.59 -0.05
CA ALA A 27 -7.29 9.93 -1.34
C ALA A 27 -7.81 10.84 -2.48
N LEU A 28 -8.68 11.81 -2.17
CA LEU A 28 -9.27 12.74 -3.13
C LEU A 28 -8.53 14.08 -3.24
N ARG A 29 -7.40 14.27 -2.55
CA ARG A 29 -6.55 15.44 -2.77
C ARG A 29 -5.97 15.45 -4.18
N MET A 30 -6.02 16.61 -4.80
CA MET A 30 -5.59 16.80 -6.19
C MET A 30 -4.09 17.08 -6.28
N VAL A 31 -3.42 16.41 -7.21
CA VAL A 31 -2.03 16.65 -7.61
C VAL A 31 -1.95 16.52 -9.13
N GLY A 32 -1.45 17.55 -9.81
CA GLY A 32 -1.26 17.49 -11.27
C GLY A 32 -2.54 17.19 -12.07
N GLY A 33 -3.71 17.66 -11.59
CA GLY A 33 -4.99 17.50 -12.30
C GLY A 33 -5.73 16.18 -12.05
N LYS A 34 -5.18 15.27 -11.22
CA LYS A 34 -5.81 14.02 -10.78
C LYS A 34 -5.79 13.91 -9.27
N THR A 35 -6.71 13.13 -8.70
CA THR A 35 -6.66 12.78 -7.28
C THR A 35 -5.52 11.81 -6.98
N LEU A 36 -5.07 11.75 -5.71
CA LEU A 36 -4.02 10.82 -5.30
C LEU A 36 -4.38 9.37 -5.65
N ILE A 37 -5.63 8.98 -5.39
CA ILE A 37 -6.09 7.60 -5.67
C ILE A 37 -6.15 7.32 -7.18
N GLU A 38 -6.51 8.31 -8.02
CA GLU A 38 -6.48 8.13 -9.49
C GLU A 38 -5.07 7.91 -10.03
N HIS A 39 -4.06 8.56 -9.45
CA HIS A 39 -2.67 8.27 -9.79
C HIS A 39 -2.29 6.83 -9.49
N VAL A 40 -2.64 6.34 -8.28
CA VAL A 40 -2.38 4.95 -7.89
C VAL A 40 -3.13 3.98 -8.80
N LEU A 41 -4.42 4.19 -9.04
CA LEU A 41 -5.23 3.37 -9.94
C LEU A 41 -4.68 3.36 -11.37
N SER A 42 -4.17 4.50 -11.87
CA SER A 42 -3.51 4.56 -13.19
C SER A 42 -2.21 3.74 -13.22
N GLY A 43 -1.51 3.62 -12.08
CA GLY A 43 -0.29 2.82 -11.96
C GLY A 43 -0.54 1.31 -11.97
N ILE A 44 -1.75 0.89 -11.64
CA ILE A 44 -2.15 -0.53 -11.58
C ILE A 44 -3.24 -0.88 -12.62
N ASP A 45 -3.24 -0.22 -13.78
CA ASP A 45 -4.22 -0.40 -14.85
C ASP A 45 -4.24 -1.82 -15.46
N PHE A 46 -3.24 -2.64 -15.13
CA PHE A 46 -3.19 -4.07 -15.46
C PHE A 46 -4.02 -4.96 -14.52
N VAL A 47 -4.50 -4.43 -13.38
CA VAL A 47 -5.44 -5.11 -12.48
C VAL A 47 -6.85 -4.71 -12.85
N LYS A 48 -7.73 -5.69 -13.03
CA LYS A 48 -9.13 -5.41 -13.38
C LYS A 48 -9.86 -4.71 -12.22
N PRO A 49 -10.78 -3.78 -12.50
CA PRO A 49 -11.52 -3.08 -11.45
C PRO A 49 -12.21 -3.98 -10.43
N GLU A 50 -12.79 -5.12 -10.87
CA GLU A 50 -13.43 -6.12 -10.01
C GLU A 50 -12.45 -6.87 -9.09
N ASP A 51 -11.15 -6.82 -9.38
CA ASP A 51 -10.08 -7.41 -8.58
C ASP A 51 -9.40 -6.37 -7.65
N ILE A 52 -9.90 -5.12 -7.64
CA ILE A 52 -9.40 -4.04 -6.78
C ILE A 52 -10.34 -3.84 -5.61
N THR A 53 -9.81 -3.92 -4.39
CA THR A 53 -10.52 -3.62 -3.14
C THR A 53 -9.91 -2.37 -2.50
N ILE A 54 -10.77 -1.40 -2.18
CA ILE A 54 -10.37 -0.13 -1.55
C ILE A 54 -10.84 -0.14 -0.09
N VAL A 55 -9.88 -0.11 0.84
CA VAL A 55 -10.17 0.00 2.26
C VAL A 55 -10.42 1.46 2.60
N ILE A 56 -11.64 1.79 2.99
CA ILE A 56 -12.11 3.16 3.27
C ILE A 56 -12.44 3.34 4.76
N GLY A 57 -12.38 4.56 5.24
CA GLY A 57 -12.61 4.92 6.65
C GLY A 57 -13.72 5.95 6.83
N VAL A 58 -13.59 6.81 7.83
CA VAL A 58 -14.63 7.79 8.26
C VAL A 58 -15.21 8.63 7.11
N MET A 59 -14.38 9.09 6.17
CA MET A 59 -14.82 9.83 4.98
C MET A 59 -14.94 8.93 3.73
N GLY A 60 -15.05 7.64 3.92
CA GLY A 60 -15.01 6.64 2.84
C GLY A 60 -16.14 6.78 1.85
N GLN A 61 -17.33 7.23 2.29
CA GLN A 61 -18.46 7.43 1.38
C GLN A 61 -18.12 8.44 0.27
N LYS A 62 -17.41 9.52 0.56
CA LYS A 62 -16.96 10.50 -0.45
C LYS A 62 -16.02 9.86 -1.49
N ILE A 63 -15.18 8.89 -1.07
CA ILE A 63 -14.30 8.15 -1.99
C ILE A 63 -15.12 7.23 -2.89
N ARG A 64 -16.08 6.49 -2.32
CA ARG A 64 -16.95 5.59 -3.06
C ARG A 64 -17.83 6.37 -4.05
N ASP A 65 -18.42 7.50 -3.63
CA ASP A 65 -19.26 8.34 -4.49
C ASP A 65 -18.46 8.89 -5.68
N TYR A 66 -17.18 9.24 -5.46
CA TYR A 66 -16.29 9.77 -6.49
C TYR A 66 -15.85 8.69 -7.51
N LEU A 67 -15.46 7.51 -7.03
CA LEU A 67 -14.92 6.44 -7.87
C LEU A 67 -15.99 5.54 -8.49
N GLY A 68 -17.22 5.54 -7.94
CA GLY A 68 -18.35 4.71 -8.37
C GLY A 68 -18.24 3.26 -7.92
N GLU A 69 -19.12 2.41 -8.46
CA GLU A 69 -19.35 1.02 -8.01
C GLU A 69 -18.50 -0.03 -8.74
N LYS A 70 -17.55 0.38 -9.57
CA LYS A 70 -16.71 -0.55 -10.34
C LYS A 70 -15.62 -1.25 -9.54
N TYR A 71 -15.36 -0.78 -8.31
CA TYR A 71 -14.38 -1.33 -7.37
C TYR A 71 -15.09 -1.96 -6.17
N ASN A 72 -14.39 -2.83 -5.45
CA ASN A 72 -14.87 -3.35 -4.17
C ASN A 72 -14.47 -2.40 -3.04
N TYR A 73 -15.33 -2.28 -2.01
CA TYR A 73 -15.07 -1.41 -0.87
C TYR A 73 -15.22 -2.16 0.44
N VAL A 74 -14.24 -1.98 1.33
CA VAL A 74 -14.26 -2.53 2.69
C VAL A 74 -14.08 -1.39 3.68
N TRP A 75 -14.86 -1.40 4.76
CA TRP A 75 -14.84 -0.36 5.77
C TRP A 75 -13.93 -0.71 6.93
N GLN A 76 -12.91 0.11 7.16
CA GLN A 76 -12.20 0.13 8.43
C GLN A 76 -12.94 1.07 9.39
N LYS A 77 -13.81 0.50 10.23
CA LYS A 77 -14.63 1.28 11.18
C LYS A 77 -13.80 1.90 12.30
N GLU A 78 -12.84 1.16 12.82
CA GLU A 78 -11.92 1.57 13.88
C GLU A 78 -10.49 1.67 13.34
N GLN A 79 -9.80 2.77 13.65
CA GLN A 79 -8.49 3.03 13.06
C GLN A 79 -7.35 2.54 13.97
N HIS A 80 -7.11 1.23 13.97
CA HIS A 80 -6.02 0.59 14.70
C HIS A 80 -4.73 0.42 13.87
N GLY A 81 -4.51 1.31 12.89
CA GLY A 81 -3.30 1.32 12.07
C GLY A 81 -3.42 0.52 10.76
N THR A 82 -2.29 0.41 10.06
CA THR A 82 -2.19 -0.15 8.71
C THR A 82 -2.47 -1.65 8.68
N ALA A 83 -1.91 -2.40 9.65
CA ALA A 83 -2.14 -3.84 9.74
C ALA A 83 -3.63 -4.17 9.92
N HIS A 84 -4.33 -3.41 10.75
CA HIS A 84 -5.78 -3.57 10.91
C HIS A 84 -6.56 -3.25 9.62
N ALA A 85 -6.11 -2.24 8.85
CA ALA A 85 -6.71 -1.94 7.55
C ALA A 85 -6.55 -3.11 6.56
N MET A 86 -5.40 -3.78 6.57
CA MET A 86 -5.17 -4.99 5.79
C MET A 86 -6.07 -6.14 6.22
N LEU A 87 -6.18 -6.39 7.53
CA LEU A 87 -7.07 -7.43 8.08
C LEU A 87 -8.54 -7.19 7.70
N CYS A 88 -8.99 -5.92 7.64
CA CYS A 88 -10.34 -5.62 7.15
C CYS A 88 -10.60 -6.11 5.71
N ALA A 89 -9.53 -6.23 4.91
CA ALA A 89 -9.62 -6.67 3.51
C ALA A 89 -9.29 -8.17 3.32
N GLU A 90 -9.06 -8.93 4.37
CA GLU A 90 -8.72 -10.37 4.31
C GLU A 90 -9.72 -11.18 3.46
N GLU A 91 -11.03 -10.94 3.66
CA GLU A 91 -12.06 -11.61 2.89
C GLU A 91 -11.96 -11.35 1.36
N ALA A 92 -11.43 -10.20 0.95
CA ALA A 92 -11.25 -9.88 -0.46
C ALA A 92 -10.19 -10.78 -1.15
N ALA A 93 -9.27 -11.34 -0.39
CA ALA A 93 -8.27 -12.29 -0.86
C ALA A 93 -8.67 -13.75 -0.61
N SER A 94 -9.73 -14.01 0.15
CA SER A 94 -10.16 -15.35 0.51
C SER A 94 -10.34 -16.25 -0.72
N GLY A 95 -9.75 -17.45 -0.66
CA GLY A 95 -9.81 -18.43 -1.76
C GLY A 95 -9.00 -18.04 -3.01
N PHE A 96 -8.20 -16.97 -2.94
CA PHE A 96 -7.31 -16.56 -4.01
C PHE A 96 -5.87 -16.90 -3.66
N SER A 97 -5.21 -17.71 -4.48
CA SER A 97 -3.82 -18.14 -4.26
C SER A 97 -2.79 -17.35 -5.07
N GLY A 98 -3.23 -16.41 -5.91
CA GLY A 98 -2.33 -15.57 -6.72
C GLY A 98 -1.79 -14.34 -5.97
N PRO A 99 -1.04 -13.47 -6.67
CA PRO A 99 -0.44 -12.28 -6.09
C PRO A 99 -1.50 -11.23 -5.70
N VAL A 100 -1.37 -10.68 -4.50
CA VAL A 100 -2.19 -9.57 -3.96
C VAL A 100 -1.27 -8.37 -3.74
N LEU A 101 -1.44 -7.33 -4.54
CA LEU A 101 -0.67 -6.10 -4.48
C LEU A 101 -1.29 -5.15 -3.44
N CYS A 102 -0.56 -4.86 -2.37
CA CYS A 102 -0.99 -4.03 -1.25
C CYS A 102 -0.39 -2.63 -1.35
N LEU A 103 -1.24 -1.60 -1.44
CA LEU A 103 -0.88 -0.24 -1.80
C LEU A 103 -1.45 0.79 -0.82
N TYR A 104 -0.79 1.96 -0.77
CA TYR A 104 -1.35 3.16 -0.15
C TYR A 104 -1.90 4.12 -1.20
N CYS A 105 -3.03 4.77 -0.90
CA CYS A 105 -3.67 5.73 -1.80
C CYS A 105 -2.87 7.04 -1.99
N ASP A 106 -1.80 7.26 -1.24
CA ASP A 106 -1.04 8.51 -1.18
C ASP A 106 0.38 8.42 -1.75
N MET A 107 0.63 7.44 -2.60
CA MET A 107 1.90 7.27 -3.32
C MET A 107 1.73 7.48 -4.83
N PRO A 108 1.41 8.72 -5.28
CA PRO A 108 1.01 9.00 -6.67
C PRO A 108 2.15 8.90 -7.69
N LEU A 109 3.40 8.85 -7.25
CA LEU A 109 4.58 8.90 -8.12
C LEU A 109 5.15 7.52 -8.47
N LEU A 110 4.61 6.46 -7.90
CA LEU A 110 5.03 5.11 -8.28
C LEU A 110 4.46 4.74 -9.64
N SER A 111 5.36 4.31 -10.53
CA SER A 111 5.01 4.02 -11.91
C SER A 111 4.38 2.64 -12.08
N ARG A 112 3.63 2.47 -13.18
CA ARG A 112 3.13 1.16 -13.61
C ARG A 112 4.26 0.13 -13.73
N ALA A 113 5.42 0.55 -14.25
CA ALA A 113 6.58 -0.33 -14.38
C ALA A 113 7.07 -0.85 -13.02
N THR A 114 7.05 -0.02 -11.97
CA THR A 114 7.42 -0.44 -10.61
C THR A 114 6.46 -1.50 -10.09
N TYR A 115 5.15 -1.27 -10.19
CA TYR A 115 4.16 -2.23 -9.71
C TYR A 115 4.17 -3.55 -10.50
N SER A 116 4.26 -3.48 -11.84
CA SER A 116 4.37 -4.68 -12.69
C SER A 116 5.59 -5.52 -12.33
N ARG A 117 6.74 -4.86 -12.16
CA ARG A 117 7.99 -5.54 -11.79
C ARG A 117 7.90 -6.22 -10.42
N MET A 118 7.27 -5.59 -9.44
CA MET A 118 7.07 -6.21 -8.13
C MET A 118 6.27 -7.51 -8.22
N VAL A 119 5.19 -7.52 -9.02
CA VAL A 119 4.39 -8.73 -9.25
C VAL A 119 5.19 -9.80 -10.00
N GLU A 120 5.94 -9.42 -11.02
CA GLU A 120 6.81 -10.32 -11.80
C GLU A 120 7.88 -10.97 -10.92
N GLU A 121 8.60 -10.20 -10.11
CA GLU A 121 9.61 -10.69 -9.18
C GLU A 121 9.01 -11.60 -8.10
N HIS A 122 7.83 -11.25 -7.57
CA HIS A 122 7.11 -12.08 -6.61
C HIS A 122 6.80 -13.48 -7.18
N LEU A 123 6.29 -13.52 -8.40
CA LEU A 123 5.96 -14.76 -9.09
C LEU A 123 7.24 -15.57 -9.44
N ALA A 124 8.30 -14.89 -9.90
CA ALA A 124 9.55 -15.54 -10.30
C ALA A 124 10.28 -16.20 -9.11
N THR A 125 10.20 -15.59 -7.93
CA THR A 125 10.86 -16.07 -6.72
C THR A 125 10.00 -17.00 -5.87
N SER A 126 8.70 -17.17 -6.20
CA SER A 126 7.73 -17.89 -5.37
C SER A 126 7.73 -17.44 -3.90
N ALA A 127 8.03 -16.15 -3.68
CA ALA A 127 8.08 -15.57 -2.35
C ALA A 127 6.69 -15.51 -1.72
N LYS A 128 6.60 -15.64 -0.40
CA LYS A 128 5.33 -15.43 0.32
C LYS A 128 4.97 -13.96 0.45
N ASN A 129 5.99 -13.11 0.51
CA ASN A 129 5.85 -11.66 0.52
C ASN A 129 7.04 -11.02 -0.20
N THR A 130 6.77 -10.03 -1.03
CA THR A 130 7.75 -9.20 -1.73
C THR A 130 7.47 -7.74 -1.39
N LEU A 131 8.42 -7.04 -0.80
CA LEU A 131 8.26 -5.64 -0.40
C LEU A 131 9.07 -4.68 -1.27
N LEU A 132 8.59 -3.46 -1.41
CA LEU A 132 9.32 -2.38 -2.07
C LEU A 132 10.25 -1.71 -1.07
N ALA A 133 11.54 -1.83 -1.32
CA ALA A 133 12.60 -1.14 -0.60
C ALA A 133 13.10 0.07 -1.41
N ALA A 134 13.60 1.09 -0.72
CA ALA A 134 14.27 2.21 -1.36
C ALA A 134 15.43 2.72 -0.49
N LYS A 135 16.52 3.16 -1.14
CA LYS A 135 17.59 3.93 -0.50
C LYS A 135 17.29 5.41 -0.69
N ILE A 136 17.09 6.15 0.40
CA ILE A 136 16.59 7.54 0.35
C ILE A 136 17.48 8.44 1.23
N HIS A 137 17.90 9.57 0.65
CA HIS A 137 18.62 10.63 1.35
C HIS A 137 17.95 12.00 1.13
N PRO A 138 17.73 12.79 2.18
CA PRO A 138 17.93 12.47 3.60
C PRO A 138 17.00 11.32 4.02
N ILE A 139 17.43 10.52 5.00
CA ILE A 139 16.72 9.32 5.44
C ILE A 139 15.36 9.70 6.06
N PRO A 140 14.24 9.25 5.49
CA PRO A 140 12.91 9.60 6.00
C PRO A 140 12.51 8.81 7.25
N ALA A 141 11.40 9.21 7.87
CA ALA A 141 10.81 8.52 9.02
C ALA A 141 10.04 7.25 8.63
N PHE A 142 10.70 6.34 7.92
CA PHE A 142 10.14 5.04 7.50
C PHE A 142 10.78 3.91 8.31
N GLY A 143 10.19 2.73 8.27
CA GLY A 143 10.79 1.51 8.83
C GLY A 143 12.13 1.20 8.13
N ARG A 144 13.11 0.72 8.90
CA ARG A 144 14.43 0.31 8.41
C ARG A 144 14.43 -1.17 8.06
N LEU A 145 15.04 -1.51 6.93
CA LEU A 145 15.27 -2.89 6.56
C LEU A 145 16.59 -3.36 7.15
N ILE A 146 16.52 -4.32 8.05
CA ILE A 146 17.70 -4.87 8.72
C ILE A 146 18.14 -6.12 7.95
N ARG A 147 19.40 -6.15 7.53
CA ARG A 147 19.99 -7.29 6.84
C ARG A 147 21.09 -7.92 7.67
N ASP A 148 21.26 -9.23 7.50
CA ASP A 148 22.37 -9.96 8.08
C ASP A 148 23.69 -9.76 7.29
N GLU A 149 24.74 -10.44 7.72
CA GLU A 149 26.06 -10.42 7.08
C GLU A 149 26.07 -10.99 5.65
N ASN A 150 25.07 -11.79 5.28
CA ASN A 150 24.88 -12.35 3.94
C ASN A 150 24.02 -11.44 3.04
N GLY A 151 23.48 -10.35 3.59
CA GLY A 151 22.58 -9.43 2.89
C GLY A 151 21.11 -9.86 2.89
N GLU A 152 20.76 -10.93 3.63
CA GLU A 152 19.38 -11.40 3.75
C GLU A 152 18.56 -10.49 4.70
N LEU A 153 17.30 -10.25 4.34
CA LEU A 153 16.39 -9.44 5.18
C LEU A 153 16.02 -10.20 6.45
N CYS A 154 16.40 -9.65 7.61
CA CYS A 154 16.15 -10.24 8.92
C CYS A 154 14.96 -9.59 9.64
N ASP A 155 14.80 -8.27 9.50
CA ASP A 155 13.80 -7.54 10.26
C ASP A 155 13.39 -6.25 9.56
N ILE A 156 12.23 -5.71 9.97
CA ILE A 156 11.73 -4.38 9.60
C ILE A 156 11.45 -3.63 10.89
N VAL A 157 12.30 -2.68 11.23
CA VAL A 157 12.20 -1.91 12.47
C VAL A 157 11.63 -0.52 12.20
N GLU A 158 10.46 -0.22 12.76
CA GLU A 158 9.86 1.11 12.65
C GLU A 158 10.78 2.18 13.27
N GLN A 159 10.81 3.38 12.68
CA GLN A 159 11.73 4.44 13.11
C GLN A 159 11.66 4.73 14.62
N SER A 160 10.48 4.69 15.22
CA SER A 160 10.28 4.93 16.64
C SER A 160 10.91 3.87 17.56
N ALA A 161 11.18 2.68 17.02
CA ALA A 161 11.79 1.55 17.71
C ALA A 161 13.27 1.35 17.35
N CYS A 162 13.81 2.11 16.37
CA CYS A 162 15.20 2.01 15.95
C CYS A 162 16.18 2.46 17.02
N THR A 163 17.29 1.73 17.17
CA THR A 163 18.49 2.21 17.85
C THR A 163 19.13 3.37 17.07
N GLU A 164 20.08 4.11 17.67
CA GLU A 164 20.76 5.20 16.97
C GLU A 164 21.55 4.70 15.75
N GLU A 165 22.11 3.50 15.81
CA GLU A 165 22.80 2.86 14.69
C GLU A 165 21.82 2.49 13.57
N GLN A 166 20.68 1.90 13.91
CA GLN A 166 19.63 1.53 12.94
C GLN A 166 19.04 2.75 12.23
N LYS A 167 18.96 3.91 12.91
CA LYS A 167 18.50 5.16 12.28
C LYS A 167 19.37 5.63 11.12
N LEU A 168 20.65 5.20 11.08
CA LEU A 168 21.59 5.54 10.00
C LEU A 168 21.43 4.65 8.76
N ILE A 169 20.67 3.57 8.83
CA ILE A 169 20.38 2.71 7.69
C ILE A 169 19.53 3.49 6.68
N ASP A 170 19.98 3.60 5.45
CA ASP A 170 19.33 4.34 4.36
C ASP A 170 18.32 3.50 3.57
N GLU A 171 18.37 2.16 3.73
CA GLU A 171 17.41 1.26 3.12
C GLU A 171 16.14 1.18 3.96
N VAL A 172 15.04 1.63 3.37
CA VAL A 172 13.77 1.82 4.07
C VAL A 172 12.64 1.01 3.45
N ASN A 173 11.69 0.61 4.29
CA ASN A 173 10.44 0.00 3.86
C ASN A 173 9.48 1.07 3.33
N VAL A 174 9.18 1.02 2.04
CA VAL A 174 8.22 1.93 1.39
C VAL A 174 6.77 1.60 1.77
N GLY A 175 6.53 0.37 2.26
CA GLY A 175 5.21 -0.10 2.70
C GLY A 175 4.35 -0.69 1.57
N ILE A 176 4.80 -0.64 0.32
CA ILE A 176 4.16 -1.36 -0.79
C ILE A 176 4.66 -2.79 -0.79
N GLN A 177 3.75 -3.75 -0.94
CA GLN A 177 4.13 -5.16 -0.95
C GLN A 177 3.22 -5.99 -1.86
N VAL A 178 3.73 -7.12 -2.31
CA VAL A 178 2.96 -8.18 -2.97
C VAL A 178 2.96 -9.38 -2.04
N MET A 179 1.80 -9.84 -1.65
CA MET A 179 1.63 -11.01 -0.80
C MET A 179 1.00 -12.15 -1.60
N GLN A 180 1.34 -13.38 -1.24
CA GLN A 180 0.61 -14.53 -1.74
C GLN A 180 -0.76 -14.56 -1.06
N GLY A 181 -1.84 -14.70 -1.82
CA GLY A 181 -3.20 -14.55 -1.31
C GLY A 181 -3.60 -15.56 -0.22
N ASP A 182 -2.96 -16.74 -0.18
CA ASP A 182 -3.15 -17.75 0.86
C ASP A 182 -2.38 -17.46 2.17
N VAL A 183 -1.59 -16.41 2.20
CA VAL A 183 -0.78 -15.96 3.38
C VAL A 183 -1.39 -14.71 4.01
N MET A 184 -2.33 -14.08 3.34
CA MET A 184 -3.02 -12.88 3.80
C MET A 184 -4.14 -13.22 4.81
#